data_241cb16efcf53b1dba1942d193c31ef5
#
_entry.id   241cb16efcf53b1dba1942d193c31ef5
#
_cell.length_a   1.000
_cell.length_b   1.000
_cell.length_c   1.000
_cell.angle_alpha   90.00
_cell.angle_beta   90.00
_cell.angle_gamma   90.00
#
_symmetry.space_group_name_H-M   'P 1'
#
loop_
_entity.id
_entity.type
_entity.pdbx_description
1 polymer ?
#
loop_
_entity_poly.entity_id
_entity_poly.type
_entity_poly.pdbx_seq_one_letter_code
_entity_poly.pdbx_strand_id
1 'polypeptide(L)'
;MSSFSLKILATILMIIDHLAYFWYDFFPLWFRWLGCASAPIFIFCLVHSYDKTHSKAKLMIRLYLFSVCMAVINIILMCLGYIIAGDTVASLDLRSFNFFSTLFLISLIIRILETERIRRKVILLVCLAIWQIVCSIFLTYIAYMPLPWFEWSQSGILSLFVQLLSSITGNILWTEGSVLIVLFGVLLYYAKENKYSLIFLLGGFSLFYFLYSLTDWNWYIINTVLEAADAFTGSENFRDLIERTFEIAQLASSGHGIESLFFTDYKWMMIEVLPIILTYNGKRGKPFKYAFYWFYPFHIYLIWGIRLLFD
;
A
#
# COMPACT_ATOMS: atom_id res chain seq x y z
N MET A 1 -15.39 0.00 20.89
CA MET A 1 -15.28 1.28 20.16
C MET A 1 -16.27 1.30 18.98
N SER A 2 -16.73 2.47 18.52
CA SER A 2 -17.51 2.59 17.26
C SER A 2 -16.58 2.67 16.03
N SER A 3 -17.12 2.44 14.83
CA SER A 3 -16.34 2.63 13.58
C SER A 3 -15.81 4.06 13.45
N PHE A 4 -16.53 5.07 13.95
CA PHE A 4 -16.06 6.44 14.00
C PHE A 4 -14.85 6.60 14.94
N SER A 5 -14.92 6.04 16.15
CA SER A 5 -13.81 6.12 17.12
C SER A 5 -12.57 5.39 16.61
N LEU A 6 -12.73 4.24 15.93
CA LEU A 6 -11.63 3.52 15.30
C LEU A 6 -10.96 4.35 14.21
N LYS A 7 -11.74 5.04 13.36
CA LYS A 7 -11.19 5.91 12.32
C LYS A 7 -10.44 7.11 12.89
N ILE A 8 -10.92 7.72 13.98
CA ILE A 8 -10.19 8.81 14.67
C ILE A 8 -8.86 8.28 15.20
N LEU A 9 -8.86 7.13 15.87
CA LEU A 9 -7.63 6.53 16.37
C LEU A 9 -6.66 6.23 15.23
N ALA A 10 -7.12 5.58 14.15
CA ALA A 10 -6.30 5.31 12.98
C ALA A 10 -5.72 6.60 12.35
N THR A 11 -6.52 7.68 12.34
CA THR A 11 -6.06 8.99 11.86
C THR A 11 -4.95 9.57 12.73
N ILE A 12 -5.05 9.45 14.06
CA ILE A 12 -4.00 9.91 14.98
C ILE A 12 -2.73 9.10 14.78
N LEU A 13 -2.83 7.77 14.71
CA LEU A 13 -1.69 6.88 14.47
C LEU A 13 -1.02 7.16 13.12
N MET A 14 -1.80 7.47 12.10
CA MET A 14 -1.31 7.82 10.78
C MET A 14 -0.56 9.16 10.78
N ILE A 15 -1.03 10.18 11.52
CA ILE A 15 -0.30 11.44 11.68
C ILE A 15 1.04 11.20 12.36
N ILE A 16 1.05 10.41 13.43
CA ILE A 16 2.27 10.04 14.19
C ILE A 16 3.27 9.36 13.25
N ASP A 17 2.81 8.42 12.42
CA ASP A 17 3.62 7.73 11.42
C ASP A 17 4.24 8.68 10.40
N HIS A 18 3.43 9.56 9.82
CA HIS A 18 3.89 10.47 8.78
C HIS A 18 4.80 11.57 9.33
N LEU A 19 4.61 12.01 10.57
CA LEU A 19 5.57 12.90 11.24
C LEU A 19 6.94 12.23 11.34
N ALA A 20 7.00 10.98 11.78
CA ALA A 20 8.28 10.25 11.86
C ALA A 20 8.82 9.85 10.49
N TYR A 21 8.00 9.76 9.44
CA TYR A 21 8.46 9.53 8.08
C TYR A 21 9.18 10.76 7.50
N PHE A 22 8.56 11.94 7.59
CA PHE A 22 9.12 13.16 7.00
C PHE A 22 10.18 13.84 7.88
N TRP A 23 10.13 13.62 9.21
CA TRP A 23 11.09 14.17 10.19
C TRP A 23 11.76 13.07 11.00
N TYR A 24 12.38 12.08 10.31
CA TYR A 24 13.04 10.95 10.95
C TYR A 24 14.17 11.35 11.91
N ASP A 25 14.77 12.55 11.71
CA ASP A 25 15.83 13.08 12.58
C ASP A 25 15.29 13.63 13.92
N PHE A 26 14.01 14.03 13.97
CA PHE A 26 13.40 14.65 15.14
C PHE A 26 12.51 13.70 15.94
N PHE A 27 11.82 12.80 15.25
CA PHE A 27 10.89 11.89 15.89
C PHE A 27 11.49 10.50 16.08
N PRO A 28 11.27 9.87 17.25
CA PRO A 28 11.80 8.54 17.52
C PRO A 28 11.11 7.49 16.64
N LEU A 29 11.87 6.46 16.26
CA LEU A 29 11.41 5.40 15.37
C LEU A 29 10.15 4.66 15.86
N TRP A 30 9.90 4.60 17.17
CA TRP A 30 8.69 3.96 17.71
C TRP A 30 7.38 4.65 17.26
N PHE A 31 7.43 5.88 16.76
CA PHE A 31 6.28 6.50 16.08
C PHE A 31 5.88 5.72 14.83
N ARG A 32 6.87 5.21 14.09
CA ARG A 32 6.65 4.36 12.92
C ARG A 32 6.03 3.02 13.32
N TRP A 33 6.44 2.46 14.46
CA TRP A 33 5.89 1.22 14.99
C TRP A 33 4.40 1.36 15.29
N LEU A 34 4.00 2.39 16.03
CA LEU A 34 2.60 2.69 16.30
C LEU A 34 1.80 2.95 15.01
N GLY A 35 2.44 3.54 14.01
CA GLY A 35 1.86 3.80 12.70
C GLY A 35 1.41 2.55 11.97
N CYS A 36 2.08 1.40 12.18
CA CYS A 36 1.72 0.11 11.60
C CYS A 36 0.27 -0.32 11.89
N ALA A 37 -0.32 0.19 12.95
CA ALA A 37 -1.70 -0.09 13.31
C ALA A 37 -2.73 0.69 12.45
N SER A 38 -2.35 1.79 11.79
CA SER A 38 -3.30 2.68 11.12
C SER A 38 -3.98 2.03 9.92
N ALA A 39 -3.21 1.46 9.00
CA ALA A 39 -3.70 0.85 7.78
C ALA A 39 -4.65 -0.34 8.04
N PRO A 40 -4.33 -1.32 8.90
CA PRO A 40 -5.26 -2.39 9.26
C PRO A 40 -6.56 -1.91 9.88
N ILE A 41 -6.56 -0.84 10.70
CA ILE A 41 -7.79 -0.27 11.26
C ILE A 41 -8.65 0.36 10.15
N PHE A 42 -8.05 1.10 9.20
CA PHE A 42 -8.81 1.66 8.08
C PHE A 42 -9.41 0.56 7.20
N ILE A 43 -8.65 -0.51 6.91
CA ILE A 43 -9.15 -1.67 6.15
C ILE A 43 -10.29 -2.34 6.91
N PHE A 44 -10.15 -2.55 8.22
CA PHE A 44 -11.22 -3.09 9.06
C PHE A 44 -12.50 -2.24 8.99
N CYS A 45 -12.36 -0.92 9.07
CA CYS A 45 -13.49 -0.01 8.92
C CYS A 45 -14.08 -0.04 7.50
N LEU A 46 -13.26 -0.22 6.46
CA LEU A 46 -13.71 -0.38 5.09
C LEU A 46 -14.57 -1.62 4.94
N VAL A 47 -14.06 -2.80 5.33
CA VAL A 47 -14.76 -4.08 5.12
C VAL A 47 -16.07 -4.18 5.90
N HIS A 48 -16.13 -3.60 7.10
CA HIS A 48 -17.40 -3.48 7.84
C HIS A 48 -18.37 -2.46 7.24
N SER A 49 -17.88 -1.37 6.64
CA SER A 49 -18.74 -0.38 6.00
C SER A 49 -19.18 -0.79 4.60
N TYR A 50 -18.45 -1.69 3.96
CA TYR A 50 -18.73 -2.20 2.62
C TYR A 50 -20.09 -2.91 2.57
N ASP A 51 -20.37 -3.82 3.52
CA ASP A 51 -21.67 -4.52 3.60
C ASP A 51 -22.84 -3.57 3.84
N LYS A 52 -22.62 -2.54 4.67
CA LYS A 52 -23.63 -1.55 5.03
C LYS A 52 -23.81 -0.46 3.96
N THR A 53 -23.04 -0.51 2.88
CA THR A 53 -23.11 0.49 1.82
C THR A 53 -24.17 0.11 0.79
N HIS A 54 -25.17 0.99 0.59
CA HIS A 54 -26.28 0.77 -0.36
C HIS A 54 -25.77 0.60 -1.81
N SER A 55 -24.75 1.33 -2.24
CA SER A 55 -24.18 1.23 -3.58
C SER A 55 -22.67 0.98 -3.51
N LYS A 56 -22.28 -0.29 -3.64
CA LYS A 56 -20.90 -0.74 -3.69
C LYS A 56 -20.13 -0.10 -4.86
N ALA A 57 -20.81 0.06 -6.01
CA ALA A 57 -20.23 0.72 -7.17
C ALA A 57 -19.85 2.18 -6.88
N LYS A 58 -20.75 2.97 -6.25
CA LYS A 58 -20.43 4.36 -5.87
C LYS A 58 -19.28 4.44 -4.86
N LEU A 59 -19.13 3.46 -3.97
CA LEU A 59 -18.00 3.38 -3.05
C LEU A 59 -16.69 3.17 -3.82
N MET A 60 -16.66 2.19 -4.72
CA MET A 60 -15.47 1.87 -5.54
C MET A 60 -15.09 3.04 -6.45
N ILE A 61 -16.05 3.63 -7.17
CA ILE A 61 -15.79 4.80 -8.03
C ILE A 61 -15.19 5.96 -7.21
N ARG A 62 -15.71 6.21 -6.02
CA ARG A 62 -15.16 7.26 -5.16
C ARG A 62 -13.72 6.96 -4.72
N LEU A 63 -13.44 5.74 -4.27
CA LEU A 63 -12.07 5.34 -3.89
C LEU A 63 -11.12 5.46 -5.08
N TYR A 64 -11.54 5.03 -6.25
CA TYR A 64 -10.79 5.15 -7.50
C TYR A 64 -10.50 6.60 -7.87
N LEU A 65 -11.52 7.46 -7.86
CA LEU A 65 -11.35 8.88 -8.18
C LEU A 65 -10.43 9.58 -7.19
N PHE A 66 -10.55 9.31 -5.88
CA PHE A 66 -9.61 9.86 -4.90
C PHE A 66 -8.19 9.33 -5.10
N SER A 67 -8.02 8.07 -5.50
CA SER A 67 -6.70 7.50 -5.83
C SER A 67 -6.05 8.24 -7.02
N VAL A 68 -6.80 8.43 -8.12
CA VAL A 68 -6.28 9.14 -9.31
C VAL A 68 -6.02 10.61 -9.00
N CYS A 69 -6.94 11.29 -8.30
CA CYS A 69 -6.73 12.68 -7.89
C CYS A 69 -5.48 12.83 -7.00
N MET A 70 -5.27 11.92 -6.07
CA MET A 70 -4.09 11.94 -5.21
C MET A 70 -2.80 11.75 -6.00
N ALA A 71 -2.77 10.80 -6.94
CA ALA A 71 -1.61 10.61 -7.82
C ALA A 71 -1.29 11.87 -8.66
N VAL A 72 -2.31 12.55 -9.20
CA VAL A 72 -2.13 13.83 -9.92
C VAL A 72 -1.57 14.91 -9.01
N ILE A 73 -2.10 15.04 -7.79
CA ILE A 73 -1.62 16.05 -6.83
C ILE A 73 -0.18 15.73 -6.41
N ASN A 74 0.16 14.47 -6.17
CA ASN A 74 1.53 14.04 -5.85
C ASN A 74 2.51 14.47 -6.94
N ILE A 75 2.18 14.28 -8.24
CA ILE A 75 3.00 14.74 -9.35
C ILE A 75 3.20 16.26 -9.30
N ILE A 76 2.11 17.01 -9.17
CA ILE A 76 2.15 18.48 -9.16
C ILE A 76 3.04 18.96 -8.00
N LEU A 77 2.85 18.42 -6.80
CA LEU A 77 3.61 18.82 -5.62
C LEU A 77 5.09 18.44 -5.74
N MET A 78 5.41 17.24 -6.23
CA MET A 78 6.79 16.83 -6.45
C MET A 78 7.47 17.72 -7.51
N CYS A 79 6.81 18.02 -8.62
CA CYS A 79 7.34 18.94 -9.64
C CYS A 79 7.57 20.35 -9.07
N LEU A 80 6.62 20.87 -8.28
CA LEU A 80 6.79 22.16 -7.59
C LEU A 80 7.95 22.11 -6.58
N GLY A 81 8.06 21.03 -5.82
CA GLY A 81 9.16 20.82 -4.89
C GLY A 81 10.52 20.83 -5.58
N TYR A 82 10.67 20.12 -6.71
CA TYR A 82 11.91 20.17 -7.51
C TYR A 82 12.24 21.58 -8.00
N ILE A 83 11.25 22.39 -8.35
CA ILE A 83 11.46 23.80 -8.76
C ILE A 83 11.92 24.66 -7.57
N ILE A 84 11.40 24.41 -6.37
CA ILE A 84 11.64 25.24 -5.17
C ILE A 84 12.94 24.84 -4.46
N ALA A 85 13.16 23.54 -4.24
CA ALA A 85 14.22 23.00 -3.39
C ALA A 85 15.21 22.07 -4.13
N GLY A 86 15.07 21.91 -5.46
CA GLY A 86 15.99 21.08 -6.24
C GLY A 86 15.99 19.62 -5.80
N ASP A 87 17.16 18.99 -5.80
CA ASP A 87 17.31 17.55 -5.52
C ASP A 87 17.03 17.16 -4.06
N THR A 88 16.97 18.12 -3.12
CA THR A 88 16.62 17.83 -1.72
C THR A 88 15.21 17.23 -1.59
N VAL A 89 14.30 17.54 -2.52
CA VAL A 89 12.95 16.97 -2.58
C VAL A 89 12.95 15.46 -2.80
N ALA A 90 14.02 14.89 -3.32
CA ALA A 90 14.11 13.44 -3.52
C ALA A 90 13.99 12.65 -2.21
N SER A 91 14.40 13.23 -1.07
CA SER A 91 14.23 12.65 0.27
C SER A 91 12.80 12.73 0.79
N LEU A 92 11.96 13.59 0.19
CA LEU A 92 10.56 13.86 0.60
C LEU A 92 9.56 13.22 -0.36
N ASP A 93 9.74 11.94 -0.64
CA ASP A 93 9.01 11.21 -1.68
C ASP A 93 7.52 11.04 -1.35
N LEU A 94 6.65 11.63 -2.18
CA LEU A 94 5.20 11.48 -2.11
C LEU A 94 4.66 10.30 -2.93
N ARG A 95 5.48 9.62 -3.73
CA ARG A 95 5.04 8.59 -4.68
C ARG A 95 4.34 7.42 -4.00
N SER A 96 4.81 7.01 -2.83
CA SER A 96 4.29 5.87 -2.09
C SER A 96 2.94 6.13 -1.40
N PHE A 97 2.54 7.41 -1.25
CA PHE A 97 1.34 7.78 -0.51
C PHE A 97 0.10 7.76 -1.40
N ASN A 98 -0.57 6.64 -1.48
CA ASN A 98 -1.87 6.49 -2.15
C ASN A 98 -2.69 5.30 -1.61
N PHE A 99 -3.07 5.37 -0.35
CA PHE A 99 -3.83 4.29 0.29
C PHE A 99 -5.24 4.08 -0.31
N PHE A 100 -5.79 5.08 -1.01
CA PHE A 100 -7.07 4.92 -1.71
C PHE A 100 -7.02 3.86 -2.80
N SER A 101 -5.87 3.70 -3.48
CA SER A 101 -5.64 2.65 -4.47
C SER A 101 -5.77 1.27 -3.84
N THR A 102 -5.16 1.05 -2.68
CA THR A 102 -5.24 -0.19 -1.89
C THR A 102 -6.70 -0.49 -1.48
N LEU A 103 -7.40 0.50 -0.94
CA LEU A 103 -8.81 0.35 -0.53
C LEU A 103 -9.73 0.08 -1.72
N PHE A 104 -9.46 0.69 -2.88
CA PHE A 104 -10.18 0.42 -4.12
C PHE A 104 -10.01 -1.03 -4.56
N LEU A 105 -8.78 -1.54 -4.61
CA LEU A 105 -8.47 -2.91 -5.03
C LEU A 105 -9.09 -3.95 -4.10
N ILE A 106 -9.01 -3.74 -2.78
CA ILE A 106 -9.68 -4.61 -1.80
C ILE A 106 -11.18 -4.67 -2.11
N SER A 107 -11.82 -3.50 -2.31
CA SER A 107 -13.24 -3.42 -2.60
C SER A 107 -13.62 -4.08 -3.94
N LEU A 108 -12.77 -3.95 -4.95
CA LEU A 108 -12.95 -4.56 -6.28
C LEU A 108 -12.87 -6.09 -6.21
N ILE A 109 -11.85 -6.62 -5.54
CA ILE A 109 -11.67 -8.06 -5.39
C ILE A 109 -12.83 -8.66 -4.60
N ILE A 110 -13.24 -8.03 -3.47
CA ILE A 110 -14.40 -8.46 -2.71
C ILE A 110 -15.64 -8.49 -3.60
N ARG A 111 -15.87 -7.45 -4.43
CA ARG A 111 -17.01 -7.38 -5.35
C ARG A 111 -17.02 -8.52 -6.37
N ILE A 112 -15.85 -8.91 -6.88
CA ILE A 112 -15.71 -10.06 -7.79
C ILE A 112 -16.02 -11.36 -7.04
N LEU A 113 -15.49 -11.54 -5.84
CA LEU A 113 -15.69 -12.73 -5.02
C LEU A 113 -17.15 -12.92 -4.57
N GLU A 114 -17.92 -11.84 -4.45
CA GLU A 114 -19.37 -11.90 -4.18
C GLU A 114 -20.21 -12.30 -5.40
N THR A 115 -19.63 -12.45 -6.57
CA THR A 115 -20.38 -12.87 -7.77
C THR A 115 -20.93 -14.29 -7.59
N GLU A 116 -22.24 -14.45 -7.68
CA GLU A 116 -22.92 -15.73 -7.43
C GLU A 116 -22.54 -16.82 -8.45
N ARG A 117 -22.50 -16.45 -9.75
CA ARG A 117 -22.20 -17.41 -10.83
C ARG A 117 -20.71 -17.73 -10.84
N ILE A 118 -20.34 -18.95 -10.45
CA ILE A 118 -18.94 -19.39 -10.35
C ILE A 118 -18.16 -19.18 -11.67
N ARG A 119 -18.74 -19.49 -12.82
CA ARG A 119 -18.11 -19.27 -14.12
C ARG A 119 -17.76 -17.78 -14.32
N ARG A 120 -18.68 -16.86 -14.02
CA ARG A 120 -18.45 -15.42 -14.14
C ARG A 120 -17.38 -14.95 -13.13
N LYS A 121 -17.42 -15.45 -11.91
CA LYS A 121 -16.42 -15.16 -10.87
C LYS A 121 -15.01 -15.53 -11.34
N VAL A 122 -14.84 -16.77 -11.83
CA VAL A 122 -13.55 -17.26 -12.34
C VAL A 122 -13.08 -16.42 -13.53
N ILE A 123 -13.96 -16.13 -14.50
CA ILE A 123 -13.60 -15.27 -15.63
C ILE A 123 -13.12 -13.90 -15.16
N LEU A 124 -13.85 -13.25 -14.24
CA LEU A 124 -13.47 -11.93 -13.73
C LEU A 124 -12.14 -11.96 -12.96
N LEU A 125 -11.86 -13.02 -12.18
CA LEU A 125 -10.58 -13.18 -11.48
C LEU A 125 -9.43 -13.41 -12.46
N VAL A 126 -9.65 -14.22 -13.49
CA VAL A 126 -8.63 -14.46 -14.53
C VAL A 126 -8.37 -13.18 -15.32
N CYS A 127 -9.42 -12.47 -15.74
CA CYS A 127 -9.27 -11.17 -16.42
C CYS A 127 -8.52 -10.16 -15.54
N LEU A 128 -8.84 -10.09 -14.24
CA LEU A 128 -8.13 -9.21 -13.30
C LEU A 128 -6.66 -9.64 -13.17
N ALA A 129 -6.37 -10.93 -13.03
CA ALA A 129 -4.99 -11.42 -12.92
C ALA A 129 -4.18 -11.10 -14.19
N ILE A 130 -4.73 -11.36 -15.38
CA ILE A 130 -4.07 -11.02 -16.66
C ILE A 130 -3.83 -9.50 -16.72
N TRP A 131 -4.84 -8.69 -16.39
CA TRP A 131 -4.72 -7.23 -16.35
C TRP A 131 -3.60 -6.78 -15.42
N GLN A 132 -3.55 -7.33 -14.20
CA GLN A 132 -2.51 -7.00 -13.22
C GLN A 132 -1.11 -7.38 -13.73
N ILE A 133 -0.94 -8.58 -14.29
CA ILE A 133 0.35 -9.04 -14.84
C ILE A 133 0.79 -8.13 -16.00
N VAL A 134 -0.07 -7.88 -16.97
CA VAL A 134 0.26 -7.05 -18.15
C VAL A 134 0.61 -5.63 -17.72
N CYS A 135 -0.20 -5.01 -16.84
CA CYS A 135 0.08 -3.66 -16.35
C CYS A 135 1.34 -3.62 -15.49
N SER A 136 1.61 -4.63 -14.66
CA SER A 136 2.83 -4.69 -13.84
C SER A 136 4.08 -4.74 -14.70
N ILE A 137 4.12 -5.65 -15.68
CA ILE A 137 5.25 -5.77 -16.62
C ILE A 137 5.44 -4.45 -17.38
N PHE A 138 4.37 -3.87 -17.91
CA PHE A 138 4.42 -2.62 -18.66
C PHE A 138 4.92 -1.45 -17.81
N LEU A 139 4.41 -1.29 -16.59
CA LEU A 139 4.82 -0.21 -15.69
C LEU A 139 6.26 -0.38 -15.20
N THR A 140 6.67 -1.61 -14.86
CA THR A 140 8.05 -1.90 -14.47
C THR A 140 9.00 -1.66 -15.64
N TYR A 141 8.62 -2.09 -16.85
CA TYR A 141 9.41 -1.84 -18.05
C TYR A 141 9.62 -0.33 -18.30
N ILE A 142 8.55 0.47 -18.22
CA ILE A 142 8.67 1.95 -18.37
C ILE A 142 9.55 2.54 -17.26
N ALA A 143 9.38 2.09 -16.01
CA ALA A 143 10.10 2.65 -14.87
C ALA A 143 11.62 2.46 -14.95
N TYR A 144 12.07 1.37 -15.55
CA TYR A 144 13.48 0.97 -15.57
C TYR A 144 14.11 0.94 -16.98
N MET A 145 13.33 1.25 -18.03
CA MET A 145 13.86 1.27 -19.38
C MET A 145 14.82 2.44 -19.59
N PRO A 146 16.07 2.20 -20.05
CA PRO A 146 16.93 3.26 -20.50
C PRO A 146 16.38 3.84 -21.80
N LEU A 147 15.76 5.01 -21.74
CA LEU A 147 15.34 5.75 -22.93
C LEU A 147 16.58 6.41 -23.55
N PRO A 148 17.01 6.01 -24.77
CA PRO A 148 18.30 6.45 -25.33
C PRO A 148 18.42 7.96 -25.57
N TRP A 149 17.32 8.70 -25.55
CA TRP A 149 17.26 10.16 -25.75
C TRP A 149 16.93 10.95 -24.48
N PHE A 150 16.83 10.29 -23.33
CA PHE A 150 16.37 10.92 -22.10
C PHE A 150 17.20 10.39 -20.93
N GLU A 151 18.19 11.16 -20.53
CA GLU A 151 18.92 10.92 -19.27
C GLU A 151 18.04 11.07 -18.01
N TRP A 152 16.74 11.25 -18.22
CA TRP A 152 15.72 11.41 -17.21
C TRP A 152 15.31 10.09 -16.52
N SER A 153 15.89 8.96 -16.90
CA SER A 153 15.67 7.69 -16.18
C SER A 153 16.16 7.74 -14.73
N GLN A 154 17.07 8.67 -14.43
CA GLN A 154 17.52 8.99 -13.06
C GLN A 154 16.71 10.13 -12.43
N SER A 155 15.96 10.91 -13.20
CA SER A 155 15.10 11.97 -12.65
C SER A 155 13.78 11.39 -12.20
N GLY A 156 13.36 11.71 -10.97
CA GLY A 156 12.13 11.21 -10.36
C GLY A 156 10.82 11.45 -11.13
N ILE A 157 10.85 12.17 -12.28
CA ILE A 157 9.67 12.50 -13.10
C ILE A 157 9.09 11.27 -13.79
N LEU A 158 9.92 10.36 -14.33
CA LEU A 158 9.41 9.15 -14.96
C LEU A 158 8.69 8.25 -13.95
N SER A 159 9.25 8.11 -12.74
CA SER A 159 8.62 7.35 -11.67
C SER A 159 7.31 7.98 -11.16
N LEU A 160 7.18 9.32 -11.19
CA LEU A 160 5.91 10.01 -10.94
C LEU A 160 4.85 9.67 -11.99
N PHE A 161 5.26 9.61 -13.27
CA PHE A 161 4.35 9.21 -14.36
C PHE A 161 3.89 7.76 -14.21
N VAL A 162 4.81 6.85 -13.86
CA VAL A 162 4.48 5.44 -13.58
C VAL A 162 3.50 5.34 -12.42
N GLN A 163 3.66 6.14 -11.37
CA GLN A 163 2.73 6.17 -10.23
C GLN A 163 1.33 6.65 -10.62
N LEU A 164 1.22 7.64 -11.52
CA LEU A 164 -0.06 8.06 -12.08
C LEU A 164 -0.71 6.94 -12.89
N LEU A 165 0.05 6.32 -13.80
CA LEU A 165 -0.44 5.21 -14.62
C LEU A 165 -0.85 4.02 -13.77
N SER A 166 -0.12 3.73 -12.67
CA SER A 166 -0.50 2.68 -11.72
C SER A 166 -1.83 2.95 -11.04
N SER A 167 -2.09 4.21 -10.68
CA SER A 167 -3.36 4.63 -10.07
C SER A 167 -4.51 4.56 -11.08
N ILE A 168 -4.28 4.91 -12.35
CA ILE A 168 -5.28 4.83 -13.43
C ILE A 168 -5.60 3.37 -13.76
N THR A 169 -4.59 2.51 -13.87
CA THR A 169 -4.77 1.09 -14.19
C THR A 169 -5.24 0.26 -12.99
N GLY A 170 -5.14 0.81 -11.76
CA GLY A 170 -5.42 0.09 -10.53
C GLY A 170 -4.42 -1.07 -10.33
N ASN A 171 -3.13 -0.82 -10.56
CA ASN A 171 -2.12 -1.85 -10.45
C ASN A 171 -1.79 -2.17 -8.99
N ILE A 172 -1.76 -3.46 -8.64
CA ILE A 172 -1.59 -3.95 -7.27
C ILE A 172 -0.16 -3.79 -6.75
N LEU A 173 0.87 -3.91 -7.59
CA LEU A 173 2.26 -3.85 -7.16
C LEU A 173 2.67 -2.44 -6.73
N TRP A 174 2.12 -1.42 -7.40
CA TRP A 174 2.43 -0.01 -7.19
C TRP A 174 1.50 0.69 -6.17
N THR A 175 0.68 -0.08 -5.43
CA THR A 175 -0.16 0.46 -4.35
C THR A 175 0.60 0.54 -3.04
N GLU A 176 0.20 1.44 -2.17
CA GLU A 176 0.67 1.49 -0.79
C GLU A 176 0.37 0.17 -0.07
N GLY A 177 1.40 -0.52 0.41
CA GLY A 177 1.30 -1.84 1.05
C GLY A 177 1.25 -3.02 0.08
N SER A 178 1.19 -2.77 -1.24
CA SER A 178 1.31 -3.79 -2.31
C SER A 178 0.37 -5.00 -2.15
N VAL A 179 0.76 -6.15 -2.71
CA VAL A 179 -0.03 -7.38 -2.80
C VAL A 179 -0.46 -7.91 -1.43
N LEU A 180 0.44 -7.89 -0.44
CA LEU A 180 0.19 -8.50 0.87
C LEU A 180 -0.89 -7.76 1.66
N ILE A 181 -0.91 -6.44 1.62
CA ILE A 181 -1.94 -5.64 2.32
C ILE A 181 -3.29 -5.76 1.61
N VAL A 182 -3.31 -5.86 0.28
CA VAL A 182 -4.56 -6.12 -0.46
C VAL A 182 -5.10 -7.51 -0.10
N LEU A 183 -4.24 -8.53 -0.08
CA LEU A 183 -4.61 -9.89 0.34
C LEU A 183 -5.13 -9.89 1.78
N PHE A 184 -4.43 -9.24 2.71
CA PHE A 184 -4.87 -9.06 4.09
C PHE A 184 -6.28 -8.46 4.16
N GLY A 185 -6.55 -7.40 3.41
CA GLY A 185 -7.85 -6.74 3.38
C GLY A 185 -8.98 -7.63 2.86
N VAL A 186 -8.71 -8.44 1.84
CA VAL A 186 -9.68 -9.41 1.30
C VAL A 186 -9.95 -10.52 2.32
N LEU A 187 -8.92 -11.06 2.96
CA LEU A 187 -9.07 -12.09 4.00
C LEU A 187 -9.78 -11.53 5.24
N LEU A 188 -9.49 -10.28 5.59
CA LEU A 188 -10.16 -9.59 6.71
C LEU A 188 -11.66 -9.44 6.48
N TYR A 189 -12.11 -9.27 5.23
CA TYR A 189 -13.53 -9.26 4.90
C TYR A 189 -14.24 -10.55 5.32
N TYR A 190 -13.62 -11.71 5.15
CA TYR A 190 -14.18 -12.99 5.55
C TYR A 190 -14.00 -13.28 7.05
N ALA A 191 -12.94 -12.75 7.67
CA ALA A 191 -12.65 -12.97 9.08
C ALA A 191 -13.39 -12.02 10.04
N LYS A 192 -13.91 -10.89 9.56
CA LYS A 192 -14.37 -9.75 10.38
C LYS A 192 -15.44 -10.05 11.44
N GLU A 193 -16.30 -11.06 11.20
CA GLU A 193 -17.41 -11.37 12.11
C GLU A 193 -17.02 -12.36 13.22
N ASN A 194 -15.92 -13.09 13.06
CA ASN A 194 -15.48 -14.10 14.03
C ASN A 194 -14.17 -13.65 14.71
N LYS A 195 -14.21 -13.51 16.05
CA LYS A 195 -13.06 -13.08 16.85
C LYS A 195 -11.85 -14.01 16.70
N TYR A 196 -12.07 -15.32 16.64
CA TYR A 196 -10.98 -16.30 16.46
C TYR A 196 -10.35 -16.18 15.08
N SER A 197 -11.15 -15.97 14.04
CA SER A 197 -10.65 -15.73 12.68
C SER A 197 -9.85 -14.45 12.59
N LEU A 198 -10.28 -13.38 13.30
CA LEU A 198 -9.52 -12.12 13.39
C LEU A 198 -8.17 -12.32 14.10
N ILE A 199 -8.15 -13.03 15.23
CA ILE A 199 -6.94 -13.34 15.97
C ILE A 199 -5.97 -14.15 15.09
N PHE A 200 -6.48 -15.20 14.44
CA PHE A 200 -5.67 -16.05 13.56
C PHE A 200 -5.12 -15.26 12.36
N LEU A 201 -5.95 -14.43 11.73
CA LEU A 201 -5.53 -13.64 10.57
C LEU A 201 -4.45 -12.60 10.95
N LEU A 202 -4.72 -11.77 11.96
CA LEU A 202 -3.78 -10.74 12.40
C LEU A 202 -2.50 -11.36 12.98
N GLY A 203 -2.63 -12.40 13.80
CA GLY A 203 -1.49 -13.13 14.34
C GLY A 203 -0.66 -13.82 13.25
N GLY A 204 -1.33 -14.44 12.27
CA GLY A 204 -0.68 -15.08 11.13
C GLY A 204 0.08 -14.10 10.23
N PHE A 205 -0.52 -12.97 9.89
CA PHE A 205 0.17 -11.92 9.11
C PHE A 205 1.33 -11.28 9.89
N SER A 206 1.14 -11.03 11.20
CA SER A 206 2.22 -10.51 12.04
C SER A 206 3.37 -11.53 12.16
N LEU A 207 3.06 -12.80 12.37
CA LEU A 207 4.06 -13.86 12.41
C LEU A 207 4.78 -14.01 11.06
N PHE A 208 4.02 -13.91 9.95
CA PHE A 208 4.61 -13.94 8.61
C PHE A 208 5.62 -12.79 8.42
N TYR A 209 5.24 -11.54 8.73
CA TYR A 209 6.17 -10.41 8.64
C TYR A 209 7.35 -10.52 9.62
N PHE A 210 7.11 -11.05 10.82
CA PHE A 210 8.18 -11.29 11.79
C PHE A 210 9.23 -12.28 11.25
N LEU A 211 8.79 -13.44 10.73
CA LEU A 211 9.67 -14.42 10.12
C LEU A 211 10.32 -13.90 8.84
N TYR A 212 9.58 -13.10 8.05
CA TYR A 212 10.08 -12.45 6.85
C TYR A 212 11.26 -11.52 7.15
N SER A 213 11.18 -10.73 8.23
CA SER A 213 12.25 -9.80 8.64
C SER A 213 13.39 -10.50 9.36
N LEU A 214 13.12 -11.66 10.00
CA LEU A 214 14.13 -12.38 10.79
C LEU A 214 15.01 -13.29 9.94
N THR A 215 14.49 -13.83 8.83
CA THR A 215 15.11 -14.92 8.07
C THR A 215 15.26 -14.57 6.60
N ASP A 216 16.19 -15.25 5.92
CA ASP A 216 16.51 -15.06 4.49
C ASP A 216 15.65 -15.92 3.55
N TRP A 217 14.56 -16.55 4.01
CA TRP A 217 13.78 -17.48 3.20
C TRP A 217 13.19 -16.85 1.94
N ASN A 218 12.80 -15.56 2.01
CA ASN A 218 12.31 -14.79 0.87
C ASN A 218 13.40 -14.64 -0.21
N TRP A 219 14.65 -14.41 0.18
CA TRP A 219 15.79 -14.35 -0.71
C TRP A 219 16.02 -15.68 -1.45
N TYR A 220 15.90 -16.81 -0.74
CA TYR A 220 16.00 -18.14 -1.36
C TYR A 220 14.92 -18.36 -2.42
N ILE A 221 13.66 -17.95 -2.15
CA ILE A 221 12.57 -18.06 -3.11
C ILE A 221 12.82 -17.16 -4.32
N ILE A 222 13.20 -15.91 -4.10
CA ILE A 222 13.49 -14.96 -5.17
C ILE A 222 14.62 -15.48 -6.04
N ASN A 223 15.74 -15.91 -5.45
CA ASN A 223 16.86 -16.48 -6.21
C ASN A 223 16.48 -17.72 -7.02
N THR A 224 15.67 -18.61 -6.47
CA THR A 224 15.18 -19.79 -7.20
C THR A 224 14.37 -19.36 -8.42
N VAL A 225 13.53 -18.32 -8.31
CA VAL A 225 12.76 -17.78 -9.44
C VAL A 225 13.68 -17.11 -10.46
N LEU A 226 14.70 -16.36 -10.00
CA LEU A 226 15.67 -15.70 -10.88
C LEU A 226 16.53 -16.73 -11.64
N GLU A 227 16.99 -17.79 -10.98
CA GLU A 227 17.72 -18.90 -11.60
C GLU A 227 16.86 -19.62 -12.65
N ALA A 228 15.57 -19.84 -12.34
CA ALA A 228 14.63 -20.43 -13.30
C ALA A 228 14.41 -19.50 -14.50
N ALA A 229 14.35 -18.20 -14.30
CA ALA A 229 14.22 -17.20 -15.36
C ALA A 229 15.46 -17.19 -16.26
N ASP A 230 16.66 -17.25 -15.70
CA ASP A 230 17.92 -17.35 -16.43
C ASP A 230 17.98 -18.63 -17.26
N ALA A 231 17.62 -19.77 -16.67
CA ALA A 231 17.58 -21.06 -17.35
C ALA A 231 16.58 -21.09 -18.51
N PHE A 232 15.47 -20.35 -18.39
CA PHE A 232 14.41 -20.33 -19.40
C PHE A 232 14.70 -19.37 -20.54
N THR A 233 15.27 -18.19 -20.27
CA THR A 233 15.42 -17.13 -21.28
C THR A 233 16.87 -16.84 -21.65
N GLY A 234 17.84 -17.05 -20.76
CA GLY A 234 19.23 -16.61 -20.89
C GLY A 234 19.39 -15.09 -21.03
N SER A 235 18.37 -14.32 -20.63
CA SER A 235 18.32 -12.87 -20.82
C SER A 235 18.48 -12.14 -19.49
N GLU A 236 19.57 -11.39 -19.33
CA GLU A 236 19.81 -10.52 -18.18
C GLU A 236 18.68 -9.50 -18.00
N ASN A 237 18.17 -8.91 -19.08
CA ASN A 237 17.07 -7.95 -19.02
C ASN A 237 15.78 -8.56 -18.46
N PHE A 238 15.53 -9.82 -18.72
CA PHE A 238 14.33 -10.51 -18.18
C PHE A 238 14.52 -10.83 -16.69
N ARG A 239 15.70 -11.24 -16.30
CA ARG A 239 16.08 -11.41 -14.89
C ARG A 239 15.89 -10.12 -14.12
N ASP A 240 16.48 -9.00 -14.59
CA ASP A 240 16.35 -7.69 -13.96
C ASP A 240 14.88 -7.24 -13.82
N LEU A 241 14.08 -7.48 -14.86
CA LEU A 241 12.65 -7.17 -14.82
C LEU A 241 11.94 -7.93 -13.68
N ILE A 242 12.24 -9.21 -13.50
CA ILE A 242 11.66 -10.03 -12.43
C ILE A 242 12.14 -9.54 -11.06
N GLU A 243 13.45 -9.31 -10.90
CA GLU A 243 14.03 -8.82 -9.65
C GLU A 243 13.38 -7.49 -9.23
N ARG A 244 13.29 -6.51 -10.14
CA ARG A 244 12.60 -5.24 -9.92
C ARG A 244 11.12 -5.42 -9.56
N THR A 245 10.46 -6.40 -10.17
CA THR A 245 9.07 -6.71 -9.85
C THR A 245 8.91 -7.19 -8.40
N PHE A 246 9.84 -8.00 -7.89
CA PHE A 246 9.83 -8.42 -6.48
C PHE A 246 10.13 -7.27 -5.52
N GLU A 247 11.05 -6.36 -5.87
CA GLU A 247 11.33 -5.14 -5.09
C GLU A 247 10.09 -4.25 -4.98
N ILE A 248 9.45 -3.95 -6.11
CA ILE A 248 8.23 -3.13 -6.16
C ILE A 248 7.09 -3.79 -5.39
N ALA A 249 6.95 -5.11 -5.49
CA ALA A 249 5.97 -5.88 -4.74
C ALA A 249 6.24 -5.89 -3.23
N GLN A 250 7.33 -5.29 -2.77
CA GLN A 250 7.79 -5.33 -1.38
C GLN A 250 7.93 -6.77 -0.85
N LEU A 251 8.29 -7.69 -1.73
CA LEU A 251 8.55 -9.09 -1.40
C LEU A 251 10.05 -9.36 -1.22
N ALA A 252 10.92 -8.43 -1.66
CA ALA A 252 12.33 -8.41 -1.31
C ALA A 252 12.52 -7.64 0.01
N SER A 253 13.16 -8.25 1.00
CA SER A 253 13.48 -7.60 2.26
C SER A 253 14.71 -6.71 2.12
N SER A 254 14.70 -5.56 2.79
CA SER A 254 15.84 -4.64 2.82
C SER A 254 16.95 -5.07 3.81
N GLY A 255 16.71 -6.10 4.61
CA GLY A 255 17.66 -6.63 5.58
C GLY A 255 17.09 -7.80 6.36
N HIS A 256 17.96 -8.49 7.09
CA HIS A 256 17.60 -9.68 7.88
C HIS A 256 18.19 -9.62 9.28
N GLY A 257 17.53 -10.30 10.21
CA GLY A 257 17.96 -10.40 11.59
C GLY A 257 17.26 -9.44 12.54
N ILE A 258 17.73 -9.41 13.78
CA ILE A 258 17.08 -8.66 14.88
C ILE A 258 17.05 -7.15 14.61
N GLU A 259 18.07 -6.60 13.97
CA GLU A 259 18.08 -5.17 13.61
C GLU A 259 16.97 -4.84 12.60
N SER A 260 16.79 -5.69 11.59
CA SER A 260 15.74 -5.49 10.59
C SER A 260 14.33 -5.45 11.20
N LEU A 261 14.07 -6.31 12.19
CA LEU A 261 12.78 -6.37 12.91
C LEU A 261 12.36 -5.02 13.50
N PHE A 262 13.29 -4.20 13.94
CA PHE A 262 12.99 -2.97 14.66
C PHE A 262 13.26 -1.70 13.82
N PHE A 263 14.19 -1.75 12.88
CA PHE A 263 14.65 -0.56 12.17
C PHE A 263 14.18 -0.45 10.73
N THR A 264 13.98 -1.57 10.02
CA THR A 264 13.60 -1.54 8.59
C THR A 264 12.26 -2.20 8.29
N ASP A 265 12.03 -3.42 8.78
CA ASP A 265 10.85 -4.24 8.45
C ASP A 265 9.95 -4.52 9.66
N TYR A 266 9.51 -3.46 10.33
CA TYR A 266 8.67 -3.52 11.54
C TYR A 266 7.18 -3.74 11.27
N LYS A 267 6.77 -4.14 10.06
CA LYS A 267 5.35 -4.39 9.70
C LYS A 267 4.67 -5.45 10.57
N TRP A 268 5.43 -6.35 11.20
CA TRP A 268 4.93 -7.35 12.14
C TRP A 268 4.24 -6.72 13.36
N MET A 269 4.57 -5.46 13.70
CA MET A 269 3.93 -4.72 14.78
C MET A 269 2.47 -4.40 14.52
N MET A 270 1.94 -4.69 13.31
CA MET A 270 0.50 -4.63 13.04
C MET A 270 -0.35 -5.45 14.02
N ILE A 271 0.27 -6.38 14.80
CA ILE A 271 -0.42 -7.13 15.87
C ILE A 271 -1.05 -6.20 16.92
N GLU A 272 -0.52 -4.99 17.11
CA GLU A 272 -1.05 -3.98 18.03
C GLU A 272 -2.50 -3.60 17.72
N VAL A 273 -2.95 -3.83 16.50
CA VAL A 273 -4.32 -3.61 16.08
C VAL A 273 -5.30 -4.57 16.73
N LEU A 274 -4.85 -5.77 17.09
CA LEU A 274 -5.72 -6.83 17.58
C LEU A 274 -6.55 -6.41 18.81
N PRO A 275 -5.97 -5.92 19.91
CA PRO A 275 -6.75 -5.47 21.06
C PRO A 275 -7.72 -4.33 20.69
N ILE A 276 -7.32 -3.44 19.79
CA ILE A 276 -8.14 -2.30 19.35
C ILE A 276 -9.39 -2.78 18.59
N ILE A 277 -9.21 -3.65 17.60
CA ILE A 277 -10.30 -4.20 16.78
C ILE A 277 -11.27 -5.03 17.64
N LEU A 278 -10.77 -5.81 18.60
CA LEU A 278 -11.60 -6.60 19.49
C LEU A 278 -12.54 -5.76 20.39
N THR A 279 -12.25 -4.46 20.58
CA THR A 279 -13.16 -3.54 21.28
C THR A 279 -14.30 -3.01 20.40
N TYR A 280 -14.32 -3.35 19.10
CA TYR A 280 -15.36 -2.88 18.19
C TYR A 280 -16.74 -3.38 18.57
N ASN A 281 -17.71 -2.47 18.66
CA ASN A 281 -19.07 -2.75 19.14
C ASN A 281 -20.14 -2.84 18.03
N GLY A 282 -19.73 -2.94 16.75
CA GLY A 282 -20.65 -3.02 15.61
C GLY A 282 -21.34 -1.69 15.24
N LYS A 283 -21.21 -0.63 16.04
CA LYS A 283 -21.88 0.65 15.82
C LYS A 283 -21.11 1.55 14.86
N ARG A 284 -21.83 2.27 14.00
CA ARG A 284 -21.24 3.21 13.03
C ARG A 284 -20.62 4.44 13.71
N GLY A 285 -21.27 4.98 14.74
CA GLY A 285 -20.91 6.27 15.35
C GLY A 285 -21.31 7.48 14.49
N LYS A 286 -20.68 8.65 14.70
CA LYS A 286 -20.99 9.92 14.03
C LYS A 286 -20.76 9.85 12.51
N PRO A 287 -21.61 10.50 11.68
CA PRO A 287 -21.57 10.39 10.21
C PRO A 287 -20.59 11.35 9.54
N PHE A 288 -19.31 11.34 9.92
CA PHE A 288 -18.27 12.17 9.30
C PHE A 288 -17.60 11.48 8.10
N LYS A 289 -18.42 11.03 7.13
CA LYS A 289 -17.97 10.20 6.01
C LYS A 289 -16.90 10.89 5.14
N TYR A 290 -17.14 12.13 4.73
CA TYR A 290 -16.26 12.84 3.80
C TYR A 290 -15.03 13.45 4.48
N ALA A 291 -15.08 13.73 5.77
CA ALA A 291 -13.95 14.28 6.51
C ALA A 291 -12.70 13.39 6.39
N PHE A 292 -12.84 12.06 6.52
CA PHE A 292 -11.71 11.13 6.40
C PHE A 292 -11.12 11.05 5.00
N TYR A 293 -11.94 11.24 3.94
CA TYR A 293 -11.45 11.27 2.55
C TYR A 293 -10.59 12.49 2.26
N TRP A 294 -10.95 13.65 2.81
CA TRP A 294 -10.18 14.88 2.64
C TRP A 294 -9.02 14.97 3.61
N PHE A 295 -9.18 14.43 4.80
CA PHE A 295 -8.13 14.50 5.82
C PHE A 295 -6.88 13.72 5.40
N TYR A 296 -7.04 12.56 4.73
CA TYR A 296 -5.91 11.74 4.32
C TYR A 296 -4.93 12.51 3.38
N PRO A 297 -5.31 13.10 2.27
CA PRO A 297 -4.38 13.90 1.48
C PRO A 297 -3.95 15.20 2.20
N PHE A 298 -4.86 15.85 2.92
CA PHE A 298 -4.59 17.14 3.56
C PHE A 298 -3.43 17.07 4.56
N HIS A 299 -3.43 16.09 5.47
CA HIS A 299 -2.37 16.01 6.49
C HIS A 299 -1.01 15.65 5.89
N ILE A 300 -0.98 14.76 4.88
CA ILE A 300 0.27 14.39 4.19
C ILE A 300 0.86 15.64 3.51
N TYR A 301 0.07 16.35 2.75
CA TYR A 301 0.55 17.54 2.03
C TYR A 301 0.91 18.69 2.96
N LEU A 302 0.21 18.83 4.10
CA LEU A 302 0.56 19.80 5.13
C LEU A 302 1.92 19.47 5.77
N ILE A 303 2.12 18.22 6.19
CA ILE A 303 3.37 17.76 6.80
C ILE A 303 4.53 17.88 5.81
N TRP A 304 4.33 17.44 4.56
CA TRP A 304 5.30 17.56 3.48
C TRP A 304 5.66 19.02 3.17
N GLY A 305 4.67 19.88 3.04
CA GLY A 305 4.89 21.30 2.74
C GLY A 305 5.61 22.05 3.85
N ILE A 306 5.31 21.71 5.12
CA ILE A 306 6.07 22.28 6.25
C ILE A 306 7.51 21.80 6.19
N ARG A 307 7.75 20.49 5.98
CA ARG A 307 9.12 19.95 5.88
C ARG A 307 9.93 20.64 4.78
N LEU A 308 9.32 20.85 3.61
CA LEU A 308 9.96 21.52 2.48
C LEU A 308 10.42 22.96 2.79
N LEU A 309 9.79 23.63 3.76
CA LEU A 309 10.18 24.98 4.19
C LEU A 309 11.36 24.99 5.17
N PHE A 310 11.70 23.86 5.76
CA PHE A 310 12.80 23.71 6.72
C PHE A 310 14.07 23.07 6.12
N ASP A 311 14.00 22.51 4.93
CA ASP A 311 15.12 22.02 4.12
C ASP A 311 15.64 23.13 3.19
#